data_543b36d12ca4b7854c6af5f85f9ece8f
#
_entry.id   543b36d12ca4b7854c6af5f85f9ece8f
#
_cell.length_a   1.000
_cell.length_b   1.000
_cell.length_c   1.000
_cell.angle_alpha   90.00
_cell.angle_beta   90.00
_cell.angle_gamma   90.00
#
_symmetry.space_group_name_H-M   'P 1'
#
loop_
_entity.id
_entity.type
_entity.pdbx_description
1 polymer ?
#
loop_
_entity_poly.entity_id
_entity_poly.type
_entity_poly.pdbx_seq_one_letter_code
_entity_poly.pdbx_strand_id
1 'polypeptide(L)'
;MDFNELIKQTRGRRSLLQALGVAAVGISFGGLAACSKQGGKTLANGEEAKLNFYNWDTYIGENTLDDFKEATGVDVTMDLFDSNDVLFAKFKAGNPGYDVIVPSNDFVERMSKADMLLPLDHSLIPNKKNIDPAYINVEYDLQRKFSMPYTWLALGIGYRKSKVSATPDSWKVLFDSPEYAGRIAWLSEAGDMFRLYGKYLGKSVNALTAADIATIEKMMIKQKPNVKKFHEDDGQDLLLKGDCDVVLEYNGDIAQAMVEDKDIDFVIPKEGSQLNSDNLCIPKGAPHPKNAHAFINYILDANVDKHITETILYPTPNTAARKLMPDSYQNNPVIFPSAEALAKCEYARFNAELQPLYEEAFTRVRAA
;
A
#
# COMPACT_ATOMS: atom_id res chain seq x y z
N MET A 1 -12.66 24.79 7.82
CA MET A 1 -11.38 24.88 7.06
C MET A 1 -11.58 23.99 5.86
N ASP A 2 -11.30 24.47 4.66
CA ASP A 2 -11.48 23.66 3.44
C ASP A 2 -10.40 22.57 3.40
N PHE A 3 -10.77 21.36 2.99
CA PHE A 3 -9.89 20.19 2.88
C PHE A 3 -8.63 20.49 2.05
N ASN A 4 -8.76 21.30 1.01
CA ASN A 4 -7.64 21.76 0.17
C ASN A 4 -6.65 22.71 0.90
N GLU A 5 -7.09 23.42 1.94
CA GLU A 5 -6.20 24.26 2.74
C GLU A 5 -5.39 23.45 3.76
N LEU A 6 -5.99 22.40 4.33
CA LEU A 6 -5.33 21.52 5.28
C LEU A 6 -4.11 20.83 4.63
N ILE A 7 -4.27 20.29 3.44
CA ILE A 7 -3.20 19.58 2.72
C ILE A 7 -2.07 20.50 2.24
N LYS A 8 -2.38 21.75 1.89
CA LYS A 8 -1.34 22.74 1.51
C LYS A 8 -0.43 23.11 2.67
N GLN A 9 -0.91 23.09 3.91
CA GLN A 9 -0.07 23.38 5.09
C GLN A 9 0.91 22.26 5.41
N THR A 10 0.56 21.01 5.14
CA THR A 10 1.39 19.85 5.48
C THR A 10 2.58 19.66 4.53
N ARG A 11 2.45 20.03 3.26
CA ARG A 11 3.50 19.82 2.23
C ARG A 11 4.56 20.94 2.11
N GLY A 12 4.27 22.17 2.56
CA GLY A 12 5.24 23.30 2.49
C GLY A 12 6.52 23.12 3.32
N ARG A 13 6.60 22.11 4.19
CA ARG A 13 7.75 21.81 5.05
C ARG A 13 8.68 20.72 4.51
N ARG A 14 8.25 19.92 3.54
CA ARG A 14 9.05 18.80 3.00
C ARG A 14 10.27 19.24 2.19
N SER A 15 10.25 20.40 1.55
CA SER A 15 11.38 20.90 0.74
C SER A 15 12.57 21.45 1.56
N LEU A 16 12.45 21.60 2.88
CA LEU A 16 13.50 22.19 3.72
C LEU A 16 14.45 21.14 4.35
N LEU A 17 14.08 19.87 4.42
CA LEU A 17 14.86 18.82 5.11
C LEU A 17 15.87 18.10 4.21
N GLN A 18 15.82 18.27 2.89
CA GLN A 18 16.74 17.62 1.95
C GLN A 18 18.08 18.35 1.74
N ALA A 19 18.29 19.53 2.37
CA ALA A 19 19.43 20.40 2.10
C ALA A 19 20.57 20.39 3.13
N LEU A 20 20.53 19.59 4.19
CA LEU A 20 21.57 19.60 5.25
C LEU A 20 22.14 18.20 5.55
N GLY A 21 22.99 17.73 4.69
CA GLY A 21 23.73 16.49 4.89
C GLY A 21 25.04 16.41 4.17
N VAL A 22 26.04 17.22 4.51
CA VAL A 22 27.48 16.91 4.28
C VAL A 22 28.33 17.73 5.26
N ALA A 23 29.22 17.01 5.95
CA ALA A 23 30.49 17.38 6.57
C ALA A 23 30.54 17.31 8.10
N ALA A 24 31.25 16.29 8.62
CA ALA A 24 32.56 16.47 9.25
C ALA A 24 33.12 15.15 9.75
N VAL A 25 34.23 14.74 9.15
CA VAL A 25 35.13 13.70 9.67
C VAL A 25 36.01 14.34 10.74
N GLY A 26 35.99 13.77 11.94
CA GLY A 26 36.93 14.13 13.01
C GLY A 26 37.34 12.88 13.76
N ILE A 27 38.57 12.44 13.54
CA ILE A 27 39.21 11.32 14.24
C ILE A 27 39.71 11.82 15.60
N SER A 28 39.33 11.14 16.68
CA SER A 28 40.04 11.24 17.97
C SER A 28 40.13 9.86 18.62
N PHE A 29 41.33 9.38 18.75
CA PHE A 29 41.70 8.20 19.56
C PHE A 29 41.69 8.49 21.03
N GLY A 30 41.20 7.55 21.83
CA GLY A 30 41.56 7.45 23.24
C GLY A 30 40.39 7.26 24.19
N GLY A 31 40.31 6.10 24.82
CA GLY A 31 39.51 5.90 26.02
C GLY A 31 38.81 4.55 26.11
N LEU A 32 39.48 3.55 26.69
CA LEU A 32 38.83 2.37 27.26
C LEU A 32 37.85 2.82 28.32
N ALA A 33 36.55 2.70 28.06
CA ALA A 33 35.54 2.84 29.08
C ALA A 33 34.35 1.93 28.77
N ALA A 34 34.17 0.98 29.66
CA ALA A 34 32.91 0.33 30.06
C ALA A 34 31.79 0.24 28.98
N CYS A 35 31.52 -0.97 28.53
CA CYS A 35 30.22 -1.33 28.01
C CYS A 35 29.11 -1.01 29.03
N SER A 36 28.63 0.21 29.07
CA SER A 36 27.31 0.47 29.57
C SER A 36 26.35 -0.07 28.55
N LYS A 37 25.72 -1.21 28.80
CA LYS A 37 24.46 -1.57 28.19
C LYS A 37 23.54 -0.38 28.42
N GLN A 38 23.33 0.42 27.38
CA GLN A 38 22.22 1.38 27.34
C GLN A 38 20.96 0.51 27.23
N GLY A 39 20.52 -0.03 28.37
CA GLY A 39 19.24 -0.70 28.49
C GLY A 39 18.16 0.31 28.16
N GLY A 40 17.43 0.11 27.06
CA GLY A 40 16.27 0.88 26.71
C GLY A 40 15.28 0.89 27.90
N LYS A 41 14.46 1.93 28.01
CA LYS A 41 13.41 2.01 29.02
C LYS A 41 12.47 0.80 28.83
N THR A 42 12.34 -0.03 29.88
CA THR A 42 11.39 -1.15 29.90
C THR A 42 10.03 -0.65 30.37
N LEU A 43 8.98 -0.99 29.68
CA LEU A 43 7.60 -0.64 30.00
C LEU A 43 6.99 -1.59 31.02
N ALA A 44 5.83 -1.21 31.59
CA ALA A 44 5.08 -2.04 32.55
C ALA A 44 4.66 -3.40 31.98
N ASN A 45 4.54 -3.53 30.62
CA ASN A 45 4.25 -4.78 29.93
C ASN A 45 5.45 -5.73 29.81
N GLY A 46 6.66 -5.29 30.27
CA GLY A 46 7.91 -6.05 30.26
C GLY A 46 8.71 -5.97 28.96
N GLU A 47 8.29 -5.18 27.99
CA GLU A 47 9.01 -4.95 26.72
C GLU A 47 9.83 -3.66 26.76
N GLU A 48 10.85 -3.57 25.91
CA GLU A 48 11.53 -2.29 25.67
C GLU A 48 10.53 -1.27 25.09
N ALA A 49 10.73 0.01 25.40
CA ALA A 49 9.89 1.10 24.88
C ALA A 49 10.21 1.41 23.41
N LYS A 50 10.13 0.41 22.55
CA LYS A 50 10.46 0.45 21.11
C LYS A 50 9.45 -0.31 20.28
N LEU A 51 9.34 0.08 19.02
CA LEU A 51 8.60 -0.63 17.99
C LEU A 51 9.26 -0.40 16.63
N ASN A 52 9.45 -1.44 15.84
CA ASN A 52 9.96 -1.37 14.47
C ASN A 52 8.81 -1.61 13.52
N PHE A 53 8.46 -0.59 12.74
CA PHE A 53 7.35 -0.59 11.79
C PHE A 53 7.88 -0.63 10.36
N TYR A 54 7.38 -1.55 9.51
CA TYR A 54 7.73 -1.67 8.11
C TYR A 54 6.52 -1.37 7.25
N ASN A 55 6.53 -0.24 6.57
CA ASN A 55 5.37 0.35 5.91
C ASN A 55 5.70 0.79 4.48
N TRP A 56 4.68 1.12 3.72
CA TRP A 56 4.76 1.76 2.41
C TRP A 56 5.19 3.23 2.55
N ASP A 57 5.71 3.83 1.47
CA ASP A 57 5.97 5.27 1.46
C ASP A 57 4.66 6.06 1.47
N THR A 58 4.69 7.28 2.00
CA THR A 58 3.55 8.21 2.11
C THR A 58 2.27 7.63 2.74
N TYR A 59 2.37 6.58 3.56
CA TYR A 59 1.27 5.73 4.00
C TYR A 59 1.02 5.77 5.52
N ILE A 60 1.20 6.94 6.13
CA ILE A 60 0.91 7.24 7.55
C ILE A 60 0.60 8.73 7.71
N GLY A 61 -0.17 9.10 8.74
CA GLY A 61 -0.46 10.49 9.08
C GLY A 61 0.75 11.23 9.65
N GLU A 62 0.83 12.53 9.38
CA GLU A 62 1.84 13.39 10.03
C GLU A 62 1.73 13.26 11.55
N ASN A 63 2.86 13.24 12.25
CA ASN A 63 2.98 13.13 13.70
C ASN A 63 2.36 11.86 14.34
N THR A 64 1.73 10.96 13.58
CA THR A 64 1.08 9.76 14.13
C THR A 64 2.02 8.93 15.01
N LEU A 65 3.30 8.81 14.62
CA LEU A 65 4.29 8.04 15.36
C LEU A 65 4.74 8.79 16.63
N ASP A 66 4.89 10.11 16.55
CA ASP A 66 5.24 10.96 17.71
C ASP A 66 4.09 11.01 18.71
N ASP A 67 2.84 11.12 18.25
CA ASP A 67 1.63 11.08 19.07
C ASP A 67 1.49 9.72 19.79
N PHE A 68 1.80 8.62 19.11
CA PHE A 68 1.85 7.29 19.74
C PHE A 68 2.91 7.22 20.82
N LYS A 69 4.10 7.77 20.57
CA LYS A 69 5.18 7.86 21.55
C LYS A 69 4.78 8.70 22.74
N GLU A 70 4.12 9.85 22.55
CA GLU A 70 3.61 10.68 23.64
C GLU A 70 2.58 9.93 24.49
N ALA A 71 1.64 9.23 23.83
CA ALA A 71 0.57 8.50 24.51
C ALA A 71 1.04 7.26 25.28
N THR A 72 2.08 6.57 24.81
CA THR A 72 2.47 5.24 25.31
C THR A 72 3.89 5.17 25.87
N GLY A 73 4.75 6.10 25.50
CA GLY A 73 6.19 6.07 25.75
C GLY A 73 6.98 5.14 24.85
N VAL A 74 6.35 4.52 23.83
CA VAL A 74 6.99 3.64 22.84
C VAL A 74 7.54 4.46 21.69
N ASP A 75 8.83 4.33 21.43
CA ASP A 75 9.51 4.97 20.31
C ASP A 75 9.38 4.10 19.04
N VAL A 76 8.83 4.66 17.98
CA VAL A 76 8.60 3.92 16.72
C VAL A 76 9.68 4.28 15.71
N THR A 77 10.38 3.26 15.21
CA THR A 77 11.24 3.39 14.03
C THR A 77 10.50 2.83 12.83
N MET A 78 10.31 3.63 11.79
CA MET A 78 9.65 3.19 10.55
C MET A 78 10.66 3.07 9.43
N ASP A 79 10.71 1.89 8.79
CA ASP A 79 11.38 1.63 7.53
C ASP A 79 10.35 1.45 6.43
N LEU A 80 10.76 1.67 5.18
CA LEU A 80 9.89 1.62 4.01
C LEU A 80 10.20 0.42 3.11
N PHE A 81 9.17 -0.06 2.41
CA PHE A 81 9.28 -0.98 1.29
C PHE A 81 8.38 -0.48 0.14
N ASP A 82 8.70 -0.94 -1.06
CA ASP A 82 8.12 -0.48 -2.31
C ASP A 82 7.33 -1.55 -3.07
N SER A 83 7.40 -2.82 -2.60
CA SER A 83 6.57 -3.90 -3.14
C SER A 83 6.36 -5.03 -2.13
N ASN A 84 5.22 -5.74 -2.25
CA ASN A 84 4.93 -6.92 -1.44
C ASN A 84 5.97 -8.04 -1.64
N ASP A 85 6.54 -8.17 -2.85
CA ASP A 85 7.58 -9.17 -3.13
C ASP A 85 8.87 -8.85 -2.36
N VAL A 86 9.27 -7.57 -2.26
CA VAL A 86 10.40 -7.12 -1.43
C VAL A 86 10.11 -7.41 0.05
N LEU A 87 8.92 -7.09 0.55
CA LEU A 87 8.51 -7.43 1.91
C LEU A 87 8.61 -8.94 2.15
N PHE A 88 7.97 -9.75 1.31
CA PHE A 88 7.97 -11.21 1.46
C PHE A 88 9.39 -11.79 1.43
N ALA A 89 10.23 -11.36 0.49
CA ALA A 89 11.62 -11.83 0.36
C ALA A 89 12.43 -11.52 1.63
N LYS A 90 12.24 -10.33 2.22
CA LYS A 90 12.91 -9.91 3.46
C LYS A 90 12.60 -10.83 4.64
N PHE A 91 11.38 -11.35 4.72
CA PHE A 91 10.93 -12.22 5.81
C PHE A 91 11.14 -13.72 5.54
N LYS A 92 11.51 -14.11 4.31
CA LYS A 92 11.68 -15.52 3.90
C LYS A 92 12.74 -16.27 4.74
N ALA A 93 13.77 -15.59 5.21
CA ALA A 93 14.82 -16.14 6.07
C ALA A 93 14.52 -16.02 7.58
N GLY A 94 13.34 -15.49 7.94
CA GLY A 94 12.93 -15.15 9.30
C GLY A 94 12.75 -13.65 9.46
N ASN A 95 12.12 -13.24 10.57
CA ASN A 95 11.89 -11.83 10.88
C ASN A 95 13.20 -11.12 11.20
N PRO A 96 13.60 -10.06 10.46
CA PRO A 96 14.84 -9.32 10.72
C PRO A 96 14.72 -8.30 11.87
N GLY A 97 13.63 -8.32 12.64
CA GLY A 97 13.45 -7.48 13.82
C GLY A 97 12.29 -6.49 13.75
N TYR A 98 11.35 -6.67 12.84
CA TYR A 98 10.14 -5.84 12.76
C TYR A 98 9.04 -6.34 13.69
N ASP A 99 8.24 -5.40 14.21
CA ASP A 99 7.11 -5.64 15.10
C ASP A 99 5.76 -5.56 14.38
N VAL A 100 5.63 -4.62 13.44
CA VAL A 100 4.43 -4.44 12.61
C VAL A 100 4.84 -4.29 11.15
N ILE A 101 4.08 -4.95 10.27
CA ILE A 101 4.25 -4.89 8.80
C ILE A 101 2.89 -4.67 8.13
N VAL A 102 2.89 -4.16 6.88
CA VAL A 102 1.64 -3.79 6.16
C VAL A 102 1.53 -4.51 4.81
N PRO A 103 1.35 -5.84 4.78
CA PRO A 103 1.16 -6.58 3.53
C PRO A 103 -0.25 -6.42 2.96
N SER A 104 -0.39 -6.54 1.64
CA SER A 104 -1.68 -6.66 0.97
C SER A 104 -2.33 -8.03 1.22
N ASN A 105 -3.63 -8.13 0.99
CA ASN A 105 -4.46 -9.29 1.37
C ASN A 105 -3.97 -10.65 0.86
N ASP A 106 -3.52 -10.74 -0.39
CA ASP A 106 -2.99 -12.00 -0.95
C ASP A 106 -1.63 -12.36 -0.35
N PHE A 107 -0.82 -11.37 0.06
CA PHE A 107 0.40 -11.61 0.82
C PHE A 107 0.13 -11.93 2.29
N VAL A 108 -0.91 -11.41 2.92
CA VAL A 108 -1.39 -11.92 4.24
C VAL A 108 -1.70 -13.41 4.13
N GLU A 109 -2.45 -13.82 3.08
CA GLU A 109 -2.76 -15.22 2.84
C GLU A 109 -1.49 -16.06 2.58
N ARG A 110 -0.57 -15.58 1.75
CA ARG A 110 0.73 -16.20 1.45
C ARG A 110 1.58 -16.38 2.71
N MET A 111 1.76 -15.32 3.48
CA MET A 111 2.58 -15.30 4.69
C MET A 111 1.98 -16.14 5.82
N SER A 112 0.66 -16.12 6.00
CA SER A 112 -0.01 -16.96 7.01
C SER A 112 0.13 -18.45 6.70
N LYS A 113 -0.01 -18.85 5.43
CA LYS A 113 0.22 -20.24 4.97
C LYS A 113 1.69 -20.68 5.12
N ALA A 114 2.62 -19.74 5.05
CA ALA A 114 4.04 -19.98 5.25
C ALA A 114 4.49 -19.90 6.73
N ASP A 115 3.55 -19.76 7.68
CA ASP A 115 3.81 -19.65 9.13
C ASP A 115 4.72 -18.48 9.50
N MET A 116 4.56 -17.34 8.77
CA MET A 116 5.38 -16.13 8.93
C MET A 116 4.73 -15.07 9.81
N LEU A 117 3.43 -15.20 10.16
CA LEU A 117 2.67 -14.24 10.94
C LEU A 117 2.33 -14.78 12.33
N LEU A 118 2.27 -13.89 13.32
CA LEU A 118 1.80 -14.16 14.66
C LEU A 118 0.27 -14.00 14.71
N PRO A 119 -0.48 -14.95 15.27
CA PRO A 119 -1.91 -14.75 15.53
C PRO A 119 -2.14 -13.55 16.46
N LEU A 120 -3.10 -12.70 16.11
CA LEU A 120 -3.43 -11.52 16.90
C LEU A 120 -4.22 -11.90 18.16
N ASP A 121 -3.86 -11.30 19.29
CA ASP A 121 -4.69 -11.31 20.50
C ASP A 121 -5.71 -10.16 20.42
N HIS A 122 -6.92 -10.50 20.02
CA HIS A 122 -8.01 -9.54 19.86
C HIS A 122 -8.43 -8.85 21.18
N SER A 123 -8.07 -9.40 22.34
CA SER A 123 -8.33 -8.76 23.64
C SER A 123 -7.47 -7.49 23.82
N LEU A 124 -6.33 -7.43 23.13
CA LEU A 124 -5.42 -6.29 23.11
C LEU A 124 -5.76 -5.25 22.03
N ILE A 125 -6.77 -5.52 21.21
CA ILE A 125 -7.19 -4.65 20.09
C ILE A 125 -8.69 -4.28 20.24
N PRO A 126 -9.11 -3.60 21.31
CA PRO A 126 -10.53 -3.23 21.51
C PRO A 126 -11.08 -2.30 20.43
N ASN A 127 -10.24 -1.51 19.76
CA ASN A 127 -10.65 -0.61 18.68
C ASN A 127 -11.03 -1.33 17.37
N LYS A 128 -10.84 -2.66 17.27
CA LYS A 128 -11.41 -3.45 16.16
C LYS A 128 -12.93 -3.27 16.00
N LYS A 129 -13.64 -2.86 17.06
CA LYS A 129 -15.07 -2.51 17.03
C LYS A 129 -15.40 -1.37 16.05
N ASN A 130 -14.43 -0.55 15.69
CA ASN A 130 -14.59 0.56 14.77
C ASN A 130 -14.58 0.12 13.30
N ILE A 131 -14.10 -1.11 13.02
CA ILE A 131 -14.00 -1.66 11.66
C ILE A 131 -15.37 -2.13 11.19
N ASP A 132 -15.68 -1.84 9.92
CA ASP A 132 -16.91 -2.30 9.27
C ASP A 132 -16.97 -3.85 9.33
N PRO A 133 -18.10 -4.42 9.75
CA PRO A 133 -18.29 -5.88 9.78
C PRO A 133 -17.98 -6.60 8.48
N ALA A 134 -18.15 -5.93 7.33
CA ALA A 134 -17.81 -6.49 6.01
C ALA A 134 -16.32 -6.85 5.87
N TYR A 135 -15.43 -6.16 6.61
CA TYR A 135 -13.98 -6.41 6.59
C TYR A 135 -13.51 -7.35 7.71
N ILE A 136 -14.39 -7.85 8.58
CA ILE A 136 -13.99 -8.71 9.71
C ILE A 136 -13.85 -10.18 9.30
N ASN A 137 -14.78 -10.69 8.49
CA ASN A 137 -14.79 -12.11 8.12
C ASN A 137 -14.45 -12.25 6.63
N VAL A 138 -13.19 -12.02 6.27
CA VAL A 138 -12.69 -12.09 4.90
C VAL A 138 -12.06 -13.44 4.62
N GLU A 139 -12.17 -13.91 3.38
CA GLU A 139 -11.73 -15.26 3.00
C GLU A 139 -10.21 -15.48 3.13
N TYR A 140 -9.40 -14.44 2.95
CA TYR A 140 -7.93 -14.55 3.06
C TYR A 140 -7.42 -14.59 4.50
N ASP A 141 -8.25 -14.16 5.48
CA ASP A 141 -7.93 -14.22 6.92
C ASP A 141 -9.20 -14.28 7.75
N LEU A 142 -9.73 -15.48 7.93
CA LEU A 142 -10.99 -15.70 8.66
C LEU A 142 -10.90 -15.17 10.09
N GLN A 143 -11.90 -14.36 10.48
CA GLN A 143 -12.00 -13.73 11.80
C GLN A 143 -10.82 -12.82 12.15
N ARG A 144 -10.07 -12.38 11.15
CA ARG A 144 -8.89 -11.53 11.35
C ARG A 144 -7.87 -12.15 12.32
N LYS A 145 -7.59 -13.42 12.10
CA LYS A 145 -6.67 -14.17 12.95
C LYS A 145 -5.24 -13.61 12.95
N PHE A 146 -4.79 -13.10 11.80
CA PHE A 146 -3.40 -12.66 11.60
C PHE A 146 -3.27 -11.18 11.27
N SER A 147 -4.37 -10.50 10.92
CA SER A 147 -4.33 -9.15 10.39
C SER A 147 -5.47 -8.26 10.86
N MET A 148 -5.23 -6.95 10.92
CA MET A 148 -6.29 -5.94 11.01
C MET A 148 -6.29 -5.10 9.73
N PRO A 149 -7.44 -4.79 9.12
CA PRO A 149 -7.48 -4.00 7.90
C PRO A 149 -7.03 -2.58 8.21
N TYR A 150 -6.15 -2.05 7.38
CA TYR A 150 -5.64 -0.69 7.43
C TYR A 150 -6.34 0.19 6.41
N THR A 151 -6.31 -0.23 5.15
CA THR A 151 -7.03 0.41 4.05
C THR A 151 -7.64 -0.65 3.14
N TRP A 152 -8.45 -0.20 2.18
CA TRP A 152 -8.73 -0.96 0.98
C TRP A 152 -8.50 -0.06 -0.25
N LEU A 153 -8.28 -0.65 -1.41
CA LEU A 153 -7.87 0.06 -2.60
C LEU A 153 -8.34 -0.64 -3.87
N ALA A 154 -8.45 0.13 -4.94
CA ALA A 154 -8.80 -0.35 -6.27
C ALA A 154 -7.70 0.04 -7.26
N LEU A 155 -7.28 -0.90 -8.08
CA LEU A 155 -6.43 -0.61 -9.23
C LEU A 155 -7.26 -0.01 -10.36
N GLY A 156 -6.67 0.93 -11.10
CA GLY A 156 -7.35 1.60 -12.20
C GLY A 156 -6.39 2.35 -13.11
N ILE A 157 -6.96 3.24 -13.89
CA ILE A 157 -6.20 4.10 -14.80
C ILE A 157 -6.17 5.51 -14.23
N GLY A 158 -4.99 5.96 -13.80
CA GLY A 158 -4.71 7.37 -13.56
C GLY A 158 -4.34 8.06 -14.87
N TYR A 159 -4.85 9.26 -15.11
CA TYR A 159 -4.62 9.94 -16.36
C TYR A 159 -4.67 11.47 -16.26
N ARG A 160 -4.04 12.15 -17.22
CA ARG A 160 -4.13 13.61 -17.40
C ARG A 160 -5.27 13.95 -18.36
N LYS A 161 -6.29 14.66 -17.86
CA LYS A 161 -7.49 15.05 -18.65
C LYS A 161 -7.15 15.81 -19.92
N SER A 162 -6.17 16.72 -19.86
CA SER A 162 -5.74 17.52 -21.01
C SER A 162 -4.99 16.72 -22.09
N LYS A 163 -4.60 15.48 -21.80
CA LYS A 163 -3.79 14.61 -22.68
C LYS A 163 -4.56 13.46 -23.30
N VAL A 164 -5.78 13.24 -22.85
CA VAL A 164 -6.64 12.17 -23.37
C VAL A 164 -7.79 12.76 -24.18
N SER A 165 -8.19 12.09 -25.25
CA SER A 165 -9.30 12.52 -26.11
C SER A 165 -10.68 12.26 -25.49
N ALA A 166 -10.75 11.24 -24.62
CA ALA A 166 -11.90 10.86 -23.82
C ALA A 166 -11.42 10.12 -22.57
N THR A 167 -12.28 9.95 -21.56
CA THR A 167 -11.99 9.15 -20.37
C THR A 167 -11.55 7.75 -20.78
N PRO A 168 -10.35 7.26 -20.36
CA PRO A 168 -9.81 5.97 -20.73
C PRO A 168 -10.49 4.82 -19.97
N ASP A 169 -11.76 4.53 -20.30
CA ASP A 169 -12.65 3.64 -19.57
C ASP A 169 -12.43 2.14 -19.83
N SER A 170 -11.32 1.75 -20.45
CA SER A 170 -10.99 0.35 -20.77
C SER A 170 -9.52 0.07 -20.57
N TRP A 171 -9.19 -1.10 -20.02
CA TRP A 171 -7.81 -1.61 -19.93
C TRP A 171 -7.08 -1.66 -21.27
N LYS A 172 -7.82 -1.65 -22.38
CA LYS A 172 -7.24 -1.60 -23.74
C LYS A 172 -6.24 -0.47 -23.90
N VAL A 173 -6.49 0.69 -23.29
CA VAL A 173 -5.64 1.88 -23.37
C VAL A 173 -4.21 1.59 -22.88
N LEU A 174 -4.07 0.81 -21.82
CA LEU A 174 -2.78 0.42 -21.27
C LEU A 174 -2.21 -0.85 -21.94
N PHE A 175 -3.08 -1.81 -22.33
CA PHE A 175 -2.67 -3.18 -22.59
C PHE A 175 -2.64 -3.59 -24.08
N ASP A 176 -3.35 -2.87 -24.96
CA ASP A 176 -3.42 -3.22 -26.39
C ASP A 176 -3.71 -1.98 -27.27
N SER A 177 -3.02 -0.87 -27.02
CA SER A 177 -3.16 0.36 -27.80
C SER A 177 -1.83 1.08 -27.97
N PRO A 178 -1.50 1.58 -29.18
CA PRO A 178 -0.36 2.47 -29.37
C PRO A 178 -0.71 3.95 -29.12
N GLU A 179 -1.94 4.29 -28.73
CA GLU A 179 -2.45 5.67 -28.65
C GLU A 179 -1.58 6.57 -27.77
N TYR A 180 -1.08 6.02 -26.64
CA TYR A 180 -0.21 6.74 -25.69
C TYR A 180 1.21 6.15 -25.68
N ALA A 181 1.72 5.66 -26.82
CA ALA A 181 3.05 5.06 -26.91
C ALA A 181 4.14 5.99 -26.33
N GLY A 182 4.98 5.45 -25.46
CA GLY A 182 6.02 6.19 -24.75
C GLY A 182 5.50 7.12 -23.62
N ARG A 183 4.19 7.06 -23.30
CA ARG A 183 3.51 7.86 -22.28
C ARG A 183 2.70 7.02 -21.30
N ILE A 184 2.89 5.68 -21.33
CA ILE A 184 2.23 4.69 -20.47
C ILE A 184 3.19 4.25 -19.38
N ALA A 185 2.71 4.08 -18.13
CA ALA A 185 3.44 3.36 -17.09
C ALA A 185 2.61 2.17 -16.56
N TRP A 186 3.33 1.09 -16.26
CA TRP A 186 2.79 -0.13 -15.68
C TRP A 186 3.38 -0.39 -14.30
N LEU A 187 2.63 -1.08 -13.44
CA LEU A 187 3.15 -1.56 -12.16
C LEU A 187 4.21 -2.66 -12.36
N SER A 188 5.15 -2.74 -11.43
CA SER A 188 6.17 -3.80 -11.37
C SER A 188 5.70 -5.06 -10.63
N GLU A 189 4.50 -5.04 -10.03
CA GLU A 189 3.90 -6.20 -9.35
C GLU A 189 3.40 -7.23 -10.37
N ALA A 190 4.10 -8.36 -10.47
CA ALA A 190 3.80 -9.40 -11.46
C ALA A 190 2.37 -9.94 -11.33
N GLY A 191 1.93 -10.26 -10.11
CA GLY A 191 0.59 -10.80 -9.85
C GLY A 191 -0.51 -9.86 -10.33
N ASP A 192 -0.42 -8.58 -10.00
CA ASP A 192 -1.40 -7.56 -10.36
C ASP A 192 -1.48 -7.37 -11.87
N MET A 193 -0.32 -7.30 -12.53
CA MET A 193 -0.27 -7.16 -13.98
C MET A 193 -0.98 -8.32 -14.69
N PHE A 194 -0.71 -9.58 -14.33
CA PHE A 194 -1.35 -10.73 -14.95
C PHE A 194 -2.86 -10.80 -14.64
N ARG A 195 -3.26 -10.49 -13.43
CA ARG A 195 -4.68 -10.46 -13.00
C ARG A 195 -5.48 -9.41 -13.77
N LEU A 196 -4.93 -8.20 -13.95
CA LEU A 196 -5.59 -7.12 -14.68
C LEU A 196 -5.65 -7.37 -16.18
N TYR A 197 -4.62 -7.98 -16.78
CA TYR A 197 -4.73 -8.51 -18.15
C TYR A 197 -5.82 -9.59 -18.25
N GLY A 198 -5.97 -10.42 -17.22
CA GLY A 198 -7.08 -11.37 -17.10
C GLY A 198 -8.43 -10.66 -17.12
N LYS A 199 -8.60 -9.57 -16.36
CA LYS A 199 -9.84 -8.73 -16.41
C LYS A 199 -10.08 -8.18 -17.81
N TYR A 200 -9.05 -7.65 -18.45
CA TYR A 200 -9.14 -7.19 -19.85
C TYR A 200 -9.64 -8.29 -20.80
N LEU A 201 -9.25 -9.53 -20.57
CA LEU A 201 -9.71 -10.70 -21.34
C LEU A 201 -11.08 -11.26 -20.86
N GLY A 202 -11.76 -10.57 -19.95
CA GLY A 202 -13.07 -10.98 -19.42
C GLY A 202 -13.01 -12.14 -18.40
N LYS A 203 -11.84 -12.37 -17.78
CA LYS A 203 -11.64 -13.42 -16.78
C LYS A 203 -11.71 -12.87 -15.35
N SER A 204 -12.01 -13.74 -14.39
CA SER A 204 -11.81 -13.45 -12.97
C SER A 204 -10.31 -13.32 -12.66
N VAL A 205 -9.95 -12.38 -11.76
CA VAL A 205 -8.56 -12.22 -11.28
C VAL A 205 -8.04 -13.48 -10.57
N ASN A 206 -8.96 -14.32 -10.07
CA ASN A 206 -8.64 -15.52 -9.30
C ASN A 206 -8.79 -16.83 -10.10
N ALA A 207 -9.15 -16.76 -11.39
CA ALA A 207 -9.42 -17.95 -12.22
C ALA A 207 -8.51 -18.04 -13.46
N LEU A 208 -7.31 -17.45 -13.40
CA LEU A 208 -6.31 -17.61 -14.44
C LEU A 208 -5.73 -19.03 -14.43
N THR A 209 -5.31 -19.49 -15.59
CA THR A 209 -4.61 -20.76 -15.80
C THR A 209 -3.19 -20.52 -16.31
N ALA A 210 -2.33 -21.53 -16.29
CA ALA A 210 -0.99 -21.46 -16.89
C ALA A 210 -1.03 -21.09 -18.39
N ALA A 211 -2.07 -21.55 -19.12
CA ALA A 211 -2.27 -21.19 -20.52
C ALA A 211 -2.66 -19.71 -20.71
N ASP A 212 -3.42 -19.16 -19.75
CA ASP A 212 -3.72 -17.73 -19.74
C ASP A 212 -2.47 -16.90 -19.51
N ILE A 213 -1.63 -17.30 -18.54
CA ILE A 213 -0.36 -16.62 -18.24
C ILE A 213 0.52 -16.59 -19.49
N ALA A 214 0.68 -17.72 -20.21
CA ALA A 214 1.47 -17.78 -21.43
C ALA A 214 0.90 -16.91 -22.56
N THR A 215 -0.41 -16.73 -22.62
CA THR A 215 -1.08 -15.84 -23.57
C THR A 215 -0.87 -14.38 -23.21
N ILE A 216 -1.07 -14.03 -21.93
CA ILE A 216 -0.90 -12.69 -21.40
C ILE A 216 0.55 -12.24 -21.55
N GLU A 217 1.53 -13.11 -21.25
CA GLU A 217 2.96 -12.83 -21.44
C GLU A 217 3.25 -12.33 -22.86
N LYS A 218 2.72 -13.01 -23.88
CA LYS A 218 2.89 -12.60 -25.29
C LYS A 218 2.25 -11.25 -25.60
N MET A 219 1.08 -10.98 -24.99
CA MET A 219 0.40 -9.69 -25.13
C MET A 219 1.22 -8.57 -24.49
N MET A 220 1.75 -8.81 -23.28
CA MET A 220 2.60 -7.84 -22.57
C MET A 220 3.88 -7.54 -23.36
N ILE A 221 4.57 -8.57 -23.88
CA ILE A 221 5.76 -8.40 -24.72
C ILE A 221 5.44 -7.56 -25.97
N LYS A 222 4.29 -7.80 -26.61
CA LYS A 222 3.84 -7.01 -27.76
C LYS A 222 3.58 -5.55 -27.42
N GLN A 223 2.97 -5.26 -26.27
CA GLN A 223 2.64 -3.90 -25.83
C GLN A 223 3.82 -3.15 -25.21
N LYS A 224 4.79 -3.86 -24.63
CA LYS A 224 5.94 -3.29 -23.92
C LYS A 224 6.66 -2.15 -24.65
N PRO A 225 6.89 -2.18 -25.99
CA PRO A 225 7.51 -1.07 -26.72
C PRO A 225 6.77 0.28 -26.59
N ASN A 226 5.48 0.26 -26.23
CA ASN A 226 4.68 1.46 -25.99
C ASN A 226 4.77 1.95 -24.54
N VAL A 227 5.30 1.14 -23.63
CA VAL A 227 5.40 1.45 -22.19
C VAL A 227 6.69 2.19 -21.91
N LYS A 228 6.58 3.37 -21.27
CA LYS A 228 7.73 4.19 -20.88
C LYS A 228 8.47 3.62 -19.69
N LYS A 229 7.72 3.16 -18.67
CA LYS A 229 8.30 2.72 -17.40
C LYS A 229 7.45 1.62 -16.75
N PHE A 230 8.13 0.69 -16.11
CA PHE A 230 7.56 -0.12 -15.03
C PHE A 230 7.89 0.60 -13.73
N HIS A 231 6.91 0.89 -12.91
CA HIS A 231 7.08 1.59 -11.64
C HIS A 231 6.67 0.71 -10.47
N GLU A 232 7.24 0.96 -9.30
CA GLU A 232 6.88 0.24 -8.07
C GLU A 232 5.65 0.90 -7.42
N ASP A 233 5.81 2.13 -6.90
CA ASP A 233 4.79 2.89 -6.18
C ASP A 233 4.94 4.41 -6.46
N ASP A 234 5.29 4.77 -7.70
CA ASP A 234 5.57 6.16 -8.09
C ASP A 234 4.82 6.62 -9.37
N GLY A 235 3.73 5.93 -9.72
CA GLY A 235 2.95 6.25 -10.92
C GLY A 235 2.29 7.62 -10.86
N GLN A 236 1.79 8.05 -9.70
CA GLN A 236 1.25 9.39 -9.46
C GLN A 236 2.28 10.48 -9.71
N ASP A 237 3.54 10.24 -9.35
CA ASP A 237 4.66 11.14 -9.61
C ASP A 237 4.94 11.29 -11.11
N LEU A 238 4.81 10.22 -11.89
CA LEU A 238 4.97 10.24 -13.34
C LEU A 238 3.89 11.10 -14.03
N LEU A 239 2.67 11.11 -13.50
CA LEU A 239 1.61 12.01 -13.95
C LEU A 239 1.91 13.46 -13.55
N LEU A 240 2.24 13.72 -12.29
CA LEU A 240 2.52 15.05 -11.76
C LEU A 240 3.66 15.73 -12.52
N LYS A 241 4.73 15.00 -12.82
CA LYS A 241 5.89 15.48 -13.60
C LYS A 241 5.59 15.61 -15.09
N GLY A 242 4.44 15.09 -15.56
CA GLY A 242 4.11 15.04 -16.98
C GLY A 242 4.97 14.06 -17.78
N ASP A 243 5.57 13.09 -17.13
CA ASP A 243 6.36 12.03 -17.76
C ASP A 243 5.50 10.98 -18.46
N CYS A 244 4.32 10.67 -17.89
CA CYS A 244 3.30 9.82 -18.48
C CYS A 244 1.98 10.57 -18.59
N ASP A 245 1.12 10.12 -19.50
CA ASP A 245 -0.24 10.65 -19.68
C ASP A 245 -1.29 9.69 -19.11
N VAL A 246 -0.97 8.40 -19.08
CA VAL A 246 -1.80 7.33 -18.50
C VAL A 246 -0.92 6.35 -17.72
N VAL A 247 -1.38 5.97 -16.54
CA VAL A 247 -0.67 5.04 -15.66
C VAL A 247 -1.64 4.00 -15.10
N LEU A 248 -1.16 2.80 -14.85
CA LEU A 248 -1.83 1.84 -14.00
C LEU A 248 -1.45 2.17 -12.57
N GLU A 249 -2.44 2.49 -11.71
CA GLU A 249 -2.15 2.97 -10.36
C GLU A 249 -3.31 2.69 -9.40
N TYR A 250 -3.05 2.85 -8.12
CA TYR A 250 -4.03 2.75 -7.04
C TYR A 250 -4.83 4.04 -6.89
N ASN A 251 -6.10 3.89 -6.54
CA ASN A 251 -7.02 5.03 -6.43
C ASN A 251 -6.61 6.06 -5.37
N GLY A 252 -6.00 5.65 -4.26
CA GLY A 252 -5.55 6.57 -3.21
C GLY A 252 -4.41 7.48 -3.66
N ASP A 253 -3.41 6.92 -4.36
CA ASP A 253 -2.28 7.70 -4.88
C ASP A 253 -2.73 8.71 -5.92
N ILE A 254 -3.65 8.31 -6.80
CA ILE A 254 -4.24 9.26 -7.74
C ILE A 254 -5.09 10.31 -7.02
N ALA A 255 -5.83 9.95 -5.95
CA ALA A 255 -6.56 10.93 -5.15
C ALA A 255 -5.61 11.97 -4.51
N GLN A 256 -4.43 11.56 -4.05
CA GLN A 256 -3.39 12.48 -3.57
C GLN A 256 -2.89 13.40 -4.71
N ALA A 257 -2.56 12.82 -5.87
CA ALA A 257 -2.11 13.60 -7.03
C ALA A 257 -3.17 14.60 -7.52
N MET A 258 -4.46 14.27 -7.47
CA MET A 258 -5.57 15.17 -7.82
C MET A 258 -5.70 16.38 -6.90
N VAL A 259 -5.15 16.34 -5.70
CA VAL A 259 -5.08 17.52 -4.82
C VAL A 259 -4.08 18.51 -5.36
N GLU A 260 -2.94 18.04 -5.88
CA GLU A 260 -1.85 18.86 -6.39
C GLU A 260 -2.14 19.39 -7.81
N ASP A 261 -2.63 18.52 -8.69
CA ASP A 261 -2.92 18.87 -10.09
C ASP A 261 -4.35 18.45 -10.45
N LYS A 262 -5.21 19.45 -10.72
CA LYS A 262 -6.60 19.24 -11.11
C LYS A 262 -6.77 18.70 -12.52
N ASP A 263 -5.70 18.61 -13.30
CA ASP A 263 -5.69 17.92 -14.61
C ASP A 263 -5.65 16.39 -14.47
N ILE A 264 -5.26 15.88 -13.31
CA ILE A 264 -5.22 14.43 -13.03
C ILE A 264 -6.61 13.93 -12.64
N ASP A 265 -6.93 12.70 -13.05
CA ASP A 265 -8.17 12.01 -12.71
C ASP A 265 -7.93 10.48 -12.72
N PHE A 266 -8.94 9.72 -12.26
CA PHE A 266 -8.88 8.26 -12.13
C PHE A 266 -10.15 7.61 -12.61
N VAL A 267 -10.04 6.42 -13.20
CA VAL A 267 -11.18 5.60 -13.57
C VAL A 267 -10.93 4.11 -13.36
N ILE A 268 -11.93 3.41 -12.82
CA ILE A 268 -11.98 1.94 -12.89
C ILE A 268 -12.53 1.56 -14.26
N PRO A 269 -11.77 0.78 -15.07
CA PRO A 269 -12.23 0.36 -16.39
C PRO A 269 -13.52 -0.47 -16.36
N LYS A 270 -14.29 -0.39 -17.43
CA LYS A 270 -15.59 -1.07 -17.56
C LYS A 270 -15.54 -2.59 -17.49
N GLU A 271 -14.38 -3.19 -17.74
CA GLU A 271 -14.14 -4.63 -17.56
C GLU A 271 -14.09 -5.03 -16.09
N GLY A 272 -14.04 -4.05 -15.17
CA GLY A 272 -13.79 -4.24 -13.75
C GLY A 272 -12.29 -4.27 -13.45
N SER A 273 -11.96 -4.48 -12.18
CA SER A 273 -10.59 -4.39 -11.69
C SER A 273 -10.30 -5.35 -10.55
N GLN A 274 -9.09 -5.28 -10.05
CA GLN A 274 -8.65 -5.90 -8.81
C GLN A 274 -8.85 -4.92 -7.66
N LEU A 275 -9.31 -5.46 -6.54
CA LEU A 275 -9.32 -4.81 -5.23
C LEU A 275 -8.21 -5.42 -4.37
N ASN A 276 -7.59 -4.60 -3.55
CA ASN A 276 -6.69 -5.03 -2.49
C ASN A 276 -7.12 -4.43 -1.16
N SER A 277 -6.61 -4.98 -0.07
CA SER A 277 -6.70 -4.42 1.27
C SER A 277 -5.33 -4.56 1.91
N ASP A 278 -4.78 -3.47 2.40
CA ASP A 278 -3.55 -3.49 3.16
C ASP A 278 -3.87 -3.69 4.62
N ASN A 279 -3.01 -4.44 5.30
CA ASN A 279 -3.35 -4.99 6.60
C ASN A 279 -2.18 -4.85 7.58
N LEU A 280 -2.47 -4.41 8.78
CA LEU A 280 -1.53 -4.40 9.90
C LEU A 280 -1.35 -5.82 10.42
N CYS A 281 -0.14 -6.37 10.30
CA CYS A 281 0.22 -7.71 10.75
C CYS A 281 1.40 -7.67 11.71
N ILE A 282 1.46 -8.64 12.62
CA ILE A 282 2.62 -8.88 13.49
C ILE A 282 3.38 -10.07 12.91
N PRO A 283 4.63 -9.90 12.46
CA PRO A 283 5.40 -11.04 11.96
C PRO A 283 5.79 -11.97 13.10
N LYS A 284 5.89 -13.26 12.80
CA LYS A 284 6.39 -14.26 13.75
C LYS A 284 7.80 -13.90 14.19
N GLY A 285 8.07 -13.98 15.49
CA GLY A 285 9.35 -13.56 16.05
C GLY A 285 9.51 -12.04 16.21
N ALA A 286 8.43 -11.28 16.22
CA ALA A 286 8.44 -9.85 16.55
C ALA A 286 9.09 -9.63 17.92
N PRO A 287 10.06 -8.69 18.04
CA PRO A 287 10.73 -8.42 19.32
C PRO A 287 9.80 -7.88 20.42
N HIS A 288 8.79 -7.09 20.02
CA HIS A 288 7.90 -6.37 20.94
C HIS A 288 6.41 -6.61 20.60
N PRO A 289 5.90 -7.86 20.69
CA PRO A 289 4.55 -8.19 20.23
C PRO A 289 3.43 -7.49 21.00
N LYS A 290 3.63 -7.11 22.27
CA LYS A 290 2.62 -6.36 23.04
C LYS A 290 2.57 -4.90 22.61
N ASN A 291 3.71 -4.28 22.34
CA ASN A 291 3.77 -2.94 21.78
C ASN A 291 3.17 -2.91 20.38
N ALA A 292 3.37 -3.98 19.57
CA ALA A 292 2.75 -4.14 18.27
C ALA A 292 1.22 -4.17 18.34
N HIS A 293 0.65 -4.93 19.29
CA HIS A 293 -0.81 -4.93 19.52
C HIS A 293 -1.31 -3.55 19.96
N ALA A 294 -0.57 -2.86 20.84
CA ALA A 294 -0.91 -1.52 21.29
C ALA A 294 -0.89 -0.52 20.10
N PHE A 295 0.10 -0.63 19.21
CA PHE A 295 0.20 0.19 18.02
C PHE A 295 -0.95 -0.08 17.03
N ILE A 296 -1.25 -1.34 16.75
CA ILE A 296 -2.40 -1.71 15.91
C ILE A 296 -3.69 -1.14 16.52
N ASN A 297 -3.90 -1.32 17.82
CA ASN A 297 -5.07 -0.76 18.49
C ASN A 297 -5.13 0.76 18.40
N TYR A 298 -3.98 1.45 18.50
CA TYR A 298 -3.89 2.90 18.38
C TYR A 298 -4.27 3.36 16.96
N ILE A 299 -3.72 2.73 15.92
CA ILE A 299 -4.06 3.03 14.51
C ILE A 299 -5.58 2.87 14.25
N LEU A 300 -6.24 1.90 14.89
CA LEU A 300 -7.68 1.66 14.74
C LEU A 300 -8.56 2.59 15.59
N ASP A 301 -8.00 3.53 16.38
CA ASP A 301 -8.79 4.58 17.01
C ASP A 301 -9.41 5.50 15.94
N ALA A 302 -10.66 5.91 16.14
CA ALA A 302 -11.39 6.67 15.13
C ALA A 302 -10.75 8.03 14.79
N ASN A 303 -10.16 8.72 15.76
CA ASN A 303 -9.52 10.01 15.51
C ASN A 303 -8.12 9.83 14.91
N VAL A 304 -7.39 8.81 15.32
CA VAL A 304 -6.07 8.48 14.76
C VAL A 304 -6.21 8.05 13.31
N ASP A 305 -7.10 7.11 13.01
CA ASP A 305 -7.35 6.65 11.64
C ASP A 305 -7.89 7.78 10.75
N LYS A 306 -8.78 8.65 11.30
CA LYS A 306 -9.19 9.87 10.60
C LYS A 306 -7.99 10.72 10.19
N HIS A 307 -7.06 10.98 11.11
CA HIS A 307 -5.87 11.79 10.86
C HIS A 307 -4.96 11.13 9.80
N ILE A 308 -4.76 9.82 9.88
CA ILE A 308 -4.04 9.06 8.86
C ILE A 308 -4.74 9.20 7.50
N THR A 309 -6.05 8.95 7.46
CA THR A 309 -6.86 8.98 6.25
C THR A 309 -6.88 10.36 5.58
N GLU A 310 -6.86 11.45 6.35
CA GLU A 310 -6.73 12.82 5.82
C GLU A 310 -5.42 13.04 5.06
N THR A 311 -4.37 12.29 5.41
CA THR A 311 -3.06 12.36 4.76
C THR A 311 -2.98 11.44 3.54
N ILE A 312 -3.36 10.16 3.73
CA ILE A 312 -3.12 9.13 2.71
C ILE A 312 -4.23 9.06 1.65
N LEU A 313 -5.43 9.58 1.91
CA LEU A 313 -6.61 9.62 1.02
C LEU A 313 -7.08 8.26 0.49
N TYR A 314 -6.65 7.17 1.10
CA TYR A 314 -7.16 5.84 0.80
C TYR A 314 -8.51 5.59 1.51
N PRO A 315 -9.36 4.73 0.97
CA PRO A 315 -10.62 4.36 1.63
C PRO A 315 -10.32 3.62 2.94
N THR A 316 -10.80 4.17 4.07
CA THR A 316 -10.68 3.48 5.36
C THR A 316 -11.77 2.44 5.58
N PRO A 317 -11.43 1.25 6.09
CA PRO A 317 -12.41 0.27 6.57
C PRO A 317 -13.00 0.62 7.95
N ASN A 318 -12.50 1.66 8.62
CA ASN A 318 -12.94 2.13 9.93
C ASN A 318 -14.16 3.04 9.79
N THR A 319 -15.36 2.51 10.04
CA THR A 319 -16.61 3.27 9.90
C THR A 319 -16.72 4.40 10.90
N ALA A 320 -16.08 4.31 12.06
CA ALA A 320 -16.08 5.39 13.04
C ALA A 320 -15.22 6.57 12.57
N ALA A 321 -14.04 6.30 12.01
CA ALA A 321 -13.18 7.31 11.41
C ALA A 321 -13.83 7.96 10.18
N ARG A 322 -14.39 7.13 9.27
CA ARG A 322 -15.06 7.62 8.06
C ARG A 322 -16.15 8.64 8.37
N LYS A 323 -16.93 8.44 9.43
CA LYS A 323 -17.97 9.39 9.87
C LYS A 323 -17.43 10.75 10.33
N LEU A 324 -16.16 10.82 10.70
CA LEU A 324 -15.48 12.04 11.10
C LEU A 324 -14.85 12.79 9.92
N MET A 325 -14.76 12.14 8.75
CA MET A 325 -14.20 12.73 7.54
C MET A 325 -15.16 13.72 6.90
N PRO A 326 -14.66 14.75 6.18
CA PRO A 326 -15.50 15.71 5.47
C PRO A 326 -16.28 15.05 4.32
N ASP A 327 -17.40 15.65 3.94
CA ASP A 327 -18.25 15.19 2.82
C ASP A 327 -17.48 15.04 1.51
N SER A 328 -16.47 15.90 1.28
CA SER A 328 -15.61 15.83 0.11
C SER A 328 -14.78 14.54 0.02
N TYR A 329 -14.43 13.94 1.14
CA TYR A 329 -13.82 12.61 1.17
C TYR A 329 -14.88 11.52 1.03
N GLN A 330 -15.95 11.59 1.84
CA GLN A 330 -16.96 10.53 1.89
C GLN A 330 -17.69 10.32 0.56
N ASN A 331 -17.81 11.38 -0.25
CA ASN A 331 -18.49 11.37 -1.55
C ASN A 331 -17.54 11.46 -2.75
N ASN A 332 -16.22 11.29 -2.54
CA ASN A 332 -15.25 11.28 -3.63
C ASN A 332 -15.33 9.97 -4.42
N PRO A 333 -15.69 9.99 -5.72
CA PRO A 333 -15.87 8.77 -6.51
C PRO A 333 -14.55 8.05 -6.83
N VAL A 334 -13.42 8.70 -6.66
CA VAL A 334 -12.09 8.08 -6.79
C VAL A 334 -11.78 7.27 -5.53
N ILE A 335 -12.08 7.81 -4.34
CA ILE A 335 -11.87 7.13 -3.06
C ILE A 335 -12.94 6.05 -2.86
N PHE A 336 -14.21 6.37 -3.14
CA PHE A 336 -15.35 5.45 -3.02
C PHE A 336 -16.04 5.30 -4.37
N PRO A 337 -15.53 4.41 -5.24
CA PRO A 337 -16.15 4.13 -6.52
C PRO A 337 -17.60 3.66 -6.37
N SER A 338 -18.41 3.87 -7.40
CA SER A 338 -19.80 3.46 -7.40
C SER A 338 -19.97 1.95 -7.19
N ALA A 339 -21.10 1.55 -6.61
CA ALA A 339 -21.43 0.14 -6.46
C ALA A 339 -21.45 -0.62 -7.81
N GLU A 340 -21.81 0.05 -8.90
CA GLU A 340 -21.76 -0.52 -10.25
C GLU A 340 -20.32 -0.82 -10.71
N ALA A 341 -19.39 0.09 -10.47
CA ALA A 341 -17.97 -0.12 -10.78
C ALA A 341 -17.39 -1.25 -9.93
N LEU A 342 -17.67 -1.24 -8.62
CA LEU A 342 -17.18 -2.25 -7.67
C LEU A 342 -17.79 -3.64 -7.90
N ALA A 343 -19.00 -3.75 -8.44
CA ALA A 343 -19.63 -5.05 -8.73
C ALA A 343 -18.86 -5.92 -9.73
N LYS A 344 -17.97 -5.32 -10.51
CA LYS A 344 -17.10 -6.02 -11.47
C LYS A 344 -15.67 -6.21 -10.95
N CYS A 345 -15.39 -5.72 -9.75
CA CYS A 345 -14.08 -5.83 -9.13
C CYS A 345 -14.02 -7.04 -8.19
N GLU A 346 -12.84 -7.58 -7.98
CA GLU A 346 -12.61 -8.77 -7.17
C GLU A 346 -11.36 -8.59 -6.31
N TYR A 347 -11.41 -9.01 -5.05
CA TYR A 347 -10.21 -9.10 -4.23
C TYR A 347 -9.27 -10.18 -4.75
N ALA A 348 -7.99 -9.83 -4.91
CA ALA A 348 -6.96 -10.80 -5.27
C ALA A 348 -6.78 -11.86 -4.18
N ARG A 349 -6.56 -13.11 -4.60
CA ARG A 349 -6.27 -14.25 -3.71
C ARG A 349 -4.92 -14.86 -4.06
N PHE A 350 -4.22 -15.34 -3.05
CA PHE A 350 -2.98 -16.06 -3.25
C PHE A 350 -3.21 -17.43 -3.90
N ASN A 351 -2.50 -17.70 -4.99
CA ASN A 351 -2.47 -19.00 -5.65
C ASN A 351 -1.03 -19.52 -5.73
N ALA A 352 -0.71 -20.53 -4.93
CA ALA A 352 0.63 -21.08 -4.82
C ALA A 352 1.17 -21.71 -6.12
N GLU A 353 0.27 -22.21 -6.99
CA GLU A 353 0.65 -22.81 -8.26
C GLU A 353 0.96 -21.76 -9.33
N LEU A 354 0.23 -20.64 -9.31
CA LEU A 354 0.37 -19.58 -10.31
C LEU A 354 1.43 -18.54 -9.96
N GLN A 355 1.69 -18.33 -8.67
CA GLN A 355 2.64 -17.29 -8.23
C GLN A 355 4.02 -17.41 -8.89
N PRO A 356 4.69 -18.58 -8.93
CA PRO A 356 5.97 -18.72 -9.63
C PRO A 356 5.85 -18.44 -11.14
N LEU A 357 4.71 -18.80 -11.75
CA LEU A 357 4.49 -18.57 -13.17
C LEU A 357 4.35 -17.08 -13.49
N TYR A 358 3.69 -16.30 -12.60
CA TYR A 358 3.64 -14.84 -12.74
C TYR A 358 5.05 -14.24 -12.68
N GLU A 359 5.83 -14.58 -11.66
CA GLU A 359 7.17 -14.04 -11.43
C GLU A 359 8.12 -14.37 -12.60
N GLU A 360 8.13 -15.63 -13.08
CA GLU A 360 8.94 -16.07 -14.21
C GLU A 360 8.53 -15.39 -15.54
N ALA A 361 7.23 -15.36 -15.84
CA ALA A 361 6.73 -14.76 -17.06
C ALA A 361 6.98 -13.25 -17.08
N PHE A 362 6.77 -12.56 -15.94
CA PHE A 362 7.02 -11.13 -15.82
C PHE A 362 8.51 -10.79 -15.99
N THR A 363 9.40 -11.63 -15.46
CA THR A 363 10.84 -11.50 -15.69
C THR A 363 11.17 -11.54 -17.18
N ARG A 364 10.56 -12.47 -17.94
CA ARG A 364 10.73 -12.53 -19.41
C ARG A 364 10.14 -11.30 -20.11
N VAL A 365 8.99 -10.81 -19.66
CA VAL A 365 8.39 -9.56 -20.18
C VAL A 365 9.35 -8.39 -19.96
N ARG A 366 9.93 -8.25 -18.77
CA ARG A 366 10.88 -7.15 -18.46
C ARG A 366 12.17 -7.26 -19.26
N ALA A 367 12.59 -8.46 -19.63
CA ALA A 367 13.82 -8.70 -20.42
C ALA A 367 13.62 -8.55 -21.94
N ALA A 368 12.39 -8.71 -22.47
CA ALA A 368 12.08 -8.58 -23.88
C ALA A 368 12.16 -7.12 -24.35
#